data_82dc30d2242ac79d79eb2fc2e46f18a5
#
_entry.id   82dc30d2242ac79d79eb2fc2e46f18a5
#
_cell.length_a   1.000
_cell.length_b   1.000
_cell.length_c   1.000
_cell.angle_alpha   90.00
_cell.angle_beta   90.00
_cell.angle_gamma   90.00
#
_symmetry.space_group_name_H-M   'P 1'
#
loop_
_entity.id
_entity.type
_entity.pdbx_description
1 polymer ?
#
loop_
_entity_poly.entity_id
_entity_poly.type
_entity_poly.pdbx_seq_one_letter_code
_entity_poly.pdbx_strand_id
1 'polypeptide(L)'
;MLLCFLRHAEAEHTGGADSERRLSLKGVDQAGRVGRFLEKSRLVPELILTSPILRARQTADIIAAILKVPLRELPWLACGMDEEDCLAQLASYAEHEHVLLIGHEPDLSEAIAHLIGLSDPSAIKIRKASLTGVEVADLHAGCGLLHFCVPVRLMQP
;
A
#
# COMPACT_ATOMS: atom_id res chain seq x y z
N MET A 1 -12.41 -10.57 -0.41
CA MET A 1 -11.75 -9.29 -0.78
C MET A 1 -10.24 -9.50 -0.86
N LEU A 2 -9.57 -8.95 -1.88
CA LEU A 2 -8.11 -8.87 -1.95
C LEU A 2 -7.66 -7.48 -1.49
N LEU A 3 -6.89 -7.41 -0.41
CA LEU A 3 -6.22 -6.21 0.05
C LEU A 3 -4.77 -6.22 -0.44
N CYS A 4 -4.41 -5.24 -1.26
CA CYS A 4 -3.04 -5.00 -1.65
C CYS A 4 -2.47 -3.85 -0.84
N PHE A 5 -1.34 -4.07 -0.19
CA PHE A 5 -0.60 -3.08 0.59
C PHE A 5 0.65 -2.68 -0.18
N LEU A 6 0.84 -1.39 -0.36
CA LEU A 6 1.99 -0.83 -1.05
C LEU A 6 2.68 0.21 -0.18
N ARG A 7 3.92 -0.01 0.19
CA ARG A 7 4.72 1.05 0.78
C ARG A 7 5.05 2.10 -0.28
N HIS A 8 4.91 3.38 0.06
CA HIS A 8 5.27 4.47 -0.85
C HIS A 8 6.65 4.26 -1.49
N ALA A 9 6.83 4.76 -2.71
CA ALA A 9 8.07 4.68 -3.47
C ALA A 9 9.18 5.57 -2.85
N GLU A 10 10.39 5.48 -3.38
CA GLU A 10 11.54 6.21 -2.84
C GLU A 10 11.33 7.72 -2.88
N ALA A 11 11.55 8.37 -1.74
CA ALA A 11 11.46 9.82 -1.59
C ALA A 11 12.84 10.44 -1.39
N GLU A 12 12.97 11.70 -1.79
CA GLU A 12 14.17 12.50 -1.60
C GLU A 12 14.51 12.67 -0.11
N HIS A 13 15.79 12.79 0.19
CA HIS A 13 16.28 13.19 1.50
C HIS A 13 16.55 14.69 1.49
N THR A 14 15.48 15.48 1.68
CA THR A 14 15.58 16.95 1.77
C THR A 14 15.64 17.38 3.23
N GLY A 15 16.30 18.51 3.51
CA GLY A 15 16.40 19.08 4.85
C GLY A 15 15.12 19.74 5.41
N GLY A 16 13.96 19.52 4.76
CA GLY A 16 12.64 20.00 5.19
C GLY A 16 11.88 19.04 6.08
N ALA A 17 10.62 19.34 6.34
CA ALA A 17 9.74 18.46 7.11
C ALA A 17 9.57 17.09 6.41
N ASP A 18 9.57 16.00 7.19
CA ASP A 18 9.44 14.64 6.63
C ASP A 18 8.17 14.46 5.79
N SER A 19 7.08 15.11 6.16
CA SER A 19 5.79 15.08 5.43
C SER A 19 5.86 15.71 4.03
N GLU A 20 6.81 16.62 3.77
CA GLU A 20 6.96 17.36 2.52
C GLU A 20 7.93 16.68 1.53
N ARG A 21 8.51 15.56 1.90
CA ARG A 21 9.45 14.84 1.05
C ARG A 21 8.74 14.28 -0.19
N ARG A 22 9.20 14.73 -1.36
CA ARG A 22 8.71 14.29 -2.66
C ARG A 22 9.35 12.97 -3.08
N LEU A 23 8.75 12.30 -4.05
CA LEU A 23 9.40 11.17 -4.72
C LEU A 23 10.69 11.62 -5.40
N SER A 24 11.74 10.81 -5.28
CA SER A 24 12.92 10.93 -6.12
C SER A 24 12.60 10.48 -7.56
N LEU A 25 13.48 10.77 -8.52
CA LEU A 25 13.34 10.24 -9.89
C LEU A 25 13.22 8.71 -9.90
N LYS A 26 13.98 8.04 -9.04
CA LYS A 26 13.88 6.59 -8.85
C LYS A 26 12.51 6.20 -8.26
N GLY A 27 11.97 6.99 -7.33
CA GLY A 27 10.63 6.74 -6.78
C GLY A 27 9.54 6.86 -7.83
N VAL A 28 9.63 7.84 -8.72
CA VAL A 28 8.70 8.00 -9.86
C VAL A 28 8.75 6.78 -10.78
N ASP A 29 9.95 6.29 -11.13
CA ASP A 29 10.11 5.04 -11.90
C ASP A 29 9.50 3.84 -11.16
N GLN A 30 9.79 3.70 -9.86
CA GLN A 30 9.24 2.62 -9.04
C GLN A 30 7.71 2.61 -9.05
N ALA A 31 7.06 3.76 -8.84
CA ALA A 31 5.60 3.87 -8.87
C ALA A 31 5.04 3.51 -10.26
N GLY A 32 5.69 3.95 -11.33
CA GLY A 32 5.33 3.58 -12.69
C GLY A 32 5.44 2.07 -12.95
N ARG A 33 6.49 1.43 -12.45
CA ARG A 33 6.67 -0.04 -12.56
C ARG A 33 5.58 -0.80 -11.81
N VAL A 34 5.21 -0.35 -10.61
CA VAL A 34 4.10 -0.96 -9.85
C VAL A 34 2.79 -0.85 -10.63
N GLY A 35 2.46 0.32 -11.16
CA GLY A 35 1.24 0.51 -11.95
C GLY A 35 1.17 -0.43 -13.16
N ARG A 36 2.26 -0.49 -13.95
CA ARG A 36 2.35 -1.42 -15.11
C ARG A 36 2.32 -2.90 -14.70
N PHE A 37 2.93 -3.25 -13.56
CA PHE A 37 2.88 -4.60 -13.03
C PHE A 37 1.45 -5.02 -12.68
N LEU A 38 0.70 -4.17 -11.96
CA LEU A 38 -0.69 -4.41 -11.62
C LEU A 38 -1.57 -4.59 -12.86
N GLU A 39 -1.38 -3.76 -13.89
CA GLU A 39 -2.09 -3.86 -15.16
C GLU A 39 -1.77 -5.18 -15.90
N LYS A 40 -0.48 -5.48 -16.13
CA LYS A 40 -0.03 -6.69 -16.84
C LYS A 40 -0.43 -7.98 -16.11
N SER A 41 -0.41 -7.97 -14.78
CA SER A 41 -0.78 -9.11 -13.93
C SER A 41 -2.30 -9.27 -13.74
N ARG A 42 -3.11 -8.36 -14.29
CA ARG A 42 -4.56 -8.29 -14.10
C ARG A 42 -4.98 -8.16 -12.61
N LEU A 43 -4.10 -7.54 -11.82
CA LEU A 43 -4.34 -7.22 -10.40
C LEU A 43 -4.75 -5.75 -10.27
N VAL A 44 -5.65 -5.29 -11.13
CA VAL A 44 -6.12 -3.90 -11.12
C VAL A 44 -7.12 -3.72 -9.97
N PRO A 45 -6.84 -2.84 -8.99
CA PRO A 45 -7.78 -2.59 -7.89
C PRO A 45 -8.99 -1.79 -8.39
N GLU A 46 -10.11 -1.93 -7.71
CA GLU A 46 -11.31 -1.11 -7.94
C GLU A 46 -11.16 0.29 -7.32
N LEU A 47 -10.34 0.39 -6.27
CA LEU A 47 -10.13 1.62 -5.52
C LEU A 47 -8.70 1.65 -4.95
N ILE A 48 -8.10 2.85 -5.00
CA ILE A 48 -6.84 3.14 -4.33
C ILE A 48 -7.14 4.02 -3.11
N LEU A 49 -6.65 3.60 -1.94
CA LEU A 49 -6.67 4.37 -0.70
C LEU A 49 -5.24 4.80 -0.37
N THR A 50 -5.00 6.07 -0.08
CA THR A 50 -3.65 6.57 0.16
C THR A 50 -3.54 7.48 1.37
N SER A 51 -2.38 7.43 2.01
CA SER A 51 -1.96 8.43 2.99
C SER A 51 -1.93 9.83 2.36
N PRO A 52 -2.28 10.88 3.11
CA PRO A 52 -2.15 12.27 2.67
C PRO A 52 -0.70 12.75 2.56
N ILE A 53 0.28 12.02 3.13
CA ILE A 53 1.68 12.40 3.11
C ILE A 53 2.22 12.38 1.68
N LEU A 54 2.90 13.45 1.27
CA LEU A 54 3.20 13.77 -0.13
C LEU A 54 3.80 12.60 -0.94
N ARG A 55 4.78 11.87 -0.39
CA ARG A 55 5.42 10.72 -1.06
C ARG A 55 4.45 9.57 -1.34
N ALA A 56 3.50 9.30 -0.44
CA ALA A 56 2.48 8.27 -0.64
C ALA A 56 1.45 8.76 -1.66
N ARG A 57 1.01 10.01 -1.54
CA ARG A 57 0.08 10.62 -2.48
C ARG A 57 0.63 10.63 -3.91
N GLN A 58 1.88 11.06 -4.12
CA GLN A 58 2.52 11.02 -5.45
C GLN A 58 2.66 9.59 -6.00
N THR A 59 2.96 8.61 -5.13
CA THR A 59 2.97 7.19 -5.54
C THR A 59 1.60 6.77 -6.06
N ALA A 60 0.55 7.12 -5.32
CA ALA A 60 -0.84 6.82 -5.66
C ALA A 60 -1.30 7.51 -6.95
N ASP A 61 -0.99 8.79 -7.12
CA ASP A 61 -1.35 9.57 -8.31
C ASP A 61 -0.78 8.93 -9.59
N ILE A 62 0.48 8.49 -9.56
CA ILE A 62 1.13 7.83 -10.70
C ILE A 62 0.44 6.51 -11.03
N ILE A 63 0.15 5.70 -10.02
CA ILE A 63 -0.50 4.38 -10.22
C ILE A 63 -1.93 4.57 -10.69
N ALA A 64 -2.69 5.47 -10.08
CA ALA A 64 -4.07 5.77 -10.46
C ALA A 64 -4.17 6.26 -11.92
N ALA A 65 -3.23 7.09 -12.36
CA ALA A 65 -3.17 7.59 -13.74
C ALA A 65 -2.93 6.46 -14.77
N ILE A 66 -2.08 5.47 -14.43
CA ILE A 66 -1.81 4.31 -15.29
C ILE A 66 -3.03 3.40 -15.36
N LEU A 67 -3.60 3.06 -14.20
CA LEU A 67 -4.69 2.08 -14.10
C LEU A 67 -6.07 2.68 -14.41
N LYS A 68 -6.21 4.01 -14.39
CA LYS A 68 -7.47 4.75 -14.55
C LYS A 68 -8.53 4.36 -13.51
N VAL A 69 -8.10 4.17 -12.27
CA VAL A 69 -8.95 3.80 -11.14
C VAL A 69 -9.16 4.97 -10.17
N PRO A 70 -10.27 5.01 -9.43
CA PRO A 70 -10.52 6.05 -8.44
C PRO A 70 -9.48 5.99 -7.31
N LEU A 71 -9.19 7.17 -6.74
CA LEU A 71 -8.24 7.38 -5.66
C LEU A 71 -8.91 8.18 -4.54
N ARG A 72 -8.74 7.74 -3.30
CA ARG A 72 -9.16 8.46 -2.09
C ARG A 72 -7.98 8.67 -1.15
N GLU A 73 -7.83 9.89 -0.70
CA GLU A 73 -6.86 10.26 0.34
C GLU A 73 -7.52 10.16 1.72
N LEU A 74 -6.88 9.45 2.63
CA LEU A 74 -7.46 9.13 3.94
C LEU A 74 -6.48 9.48 5.06
N PRO A 75 -6.85 10.38 5.99
CA PRO A 75 -5.98 10.80 7.09
C PRO A 75 -5.47 9.66 7.97
N TRP A 76 -6.27 8.61 8.19
CA TRP A 76 -5.91 7.47 9.03
C TRP A 76 -4.80 6.58 8.42
N LEU A 77 -4.49 6.70 7.12
CA LEU A 77 -3.33 6.05 6.48
C LEU A 77 -2.03 6.83 6.64
N ALA A 78 -2.02 7.96 7.38
CA ALA A 78 -0.79 8.66 7.74
C ALA A 78 0.06 7.82 8.68
N CYS A 79 1.33 8.23 8.88
CA CYS A 79 2.23 7.52 9.79
C CYS A 79 1.66 7.43 11.22
N GLY A 80 1.80 6.28 11.85
CA GLY A 80 1.24 5.98 13.16
C GLY A 80 -0.19 5.41 13.09
N MET A 81 -0.53 4.76 11.99
CA MET A 81 -1.78 4.05 11.84
C MET A 81 -1.86 2.87 12.81
N ASP A 82 -2.94 2.82 13.59
CA ASP A 82 -3.25 1.68 14.45
C ASP A 82 -3.85 0.53 13.61
N GLU A 83 -3.42 -0.70 13.85
CA GLU A 83 -3.85 -1.86 13.06
C GLU A 83 -5.32 -2.24 13.27
N GLU A 84 -5.87 -2.08 14.48
CA GLU A 84 -7.28 -2.36 14.75
C GLU A 84 -8.17 -1.28 14.13
N ASP A 85 -7.76 -0.01 14.23
CA ASP A 85 -8.47 1.10 13.59
C ASP A 85 -8.42 0.95 12.06
N CYS A 86 -7.30 0.53 11.50
CA CYS A 86 -7.17 0.24 10.07
C CYS A 86 -8.23 -0.76 9.59
N LEU A 87 -8.42 -1.87 10.31
CA LEU A 87 -9.43 -2.87 9.97
C LEU A 87 -10.86 -2.31 10.09
N ALA A 88 -11.12 -1.55 11.14
CA ALA A 88 -12.41 -0.90 11.35
C ALA A 88 -12.75 0.10 10.23
N GLN A 89 -11.77 0.90 9.79
CA GLN A 89 -11.92 1.82 8.67
C GLN A 89 -12.13 1.10 7.33
N LEU A 90 -11.41 -0.02 7.11
CA LEU A 90 -11.54 -0.86 5.91
C LEU A 90 -12.93 -1.50 5.78
N ALA A 91 -13.65 -1.71 6.87
CA ALA A 91 -15.03 -2.23 6.81
C ALA A 91 -15.96 -1.35 5.96
N SER A 92 -15.70 -0.05 5.86
CA SER A 92 -16.44 0.88 4.99
C SER A 92 -16.19 0.65 3.48
N TYR A 93 -15.27 -0.22 3.13
CA TYR A 93 -14.89 -0.57 1.75
C TYR A 93 -15.09 -2.06 1.45
N ALA A 94 -15.79 -2.80 2.32
CA ALA A 94 -15.99 -4.24 2.21
C ALA A 94 -16.80 -4.65 0.96
N GLU A 95 -17.47 -3.71 0.29
CA GLU A 95 -18.17 -3.91 -0.98
C GLU A 95 -17.23 -4.12 -2.18
N HIS A 96 -15.96 -3.68 -2.05
CA HIS A 96 -14.96 -3.85 -3.11
C HIS A 96 -14.28 -5.21 -3.05
N GLU A 97 -14.13 -5.87 -4.19
CA GLU A 97 -13.41 -7.13 -4.27
C GLU A 97 -11.90 -6.96 -4.20
N HIS A 98 -11.38 -5.80 -4.66
CA HIS A 98 -9.94 -5.49 -4.66
C HIS A 98 -9.66 -4.02 -4.32
N VAL A 99 -8.91 -3.79 -3.24
CA VAL A 99 -8.49 -2.46 -2.78
C VAL A 99 -6.97 -2.40 -2.65
N LEU A 100 -6.36 -1.31 -3.13
CA LEU A 100 -4.94 -1.01 -2.94
C LEU A 100 -4.76 0.08 -1.89
N LEU A 101 -4.05 -0.23 -0.81
CA LEU A 101 -3.67 0.71 0.24
C LEU A 101 -2.23 1.18 0.03
N ILE A 102 -1.98 2.49 0.06
CA ILE A 102 -0.64 3.07 -0.08
C ILE A 102 -0.31 3.85 1.19
N GLY A 103 0.72 3.39 1.91
CA GLY A 103 1.07 3.90 3.23
C GLY A 103 2.55 3.79 3.55
N HIS A 104 2.84 3.62 4.83
CA HIS A 104 4.15 3.76 5.43
C HIS A 104 4.55 2.52 6.24
N GLU A 105 5.84 2.40 6.53
CA GLU A 105 6.37 1.47 7.52
C GLU A 105 6.65 2.21 8.83
N PRO A 106 6.42 1.54 9.99
CA PRO A 106 6.09 0.11 10.15
C PRO A 106 4.61 -0.24 10.02
N ASP A 107 3.72 0.74 9.91
CA ASP A 107 2.27 0.59 9.99
C ASP A 107 1.72 -0.50 9.04
N LEU A 108 2.26 -0.60 7.81
CA LEU A 108 1.80 -1.62 6.85
C LEU A 108 2.20 -3.04 7.26
N SER A 109 3.41 -3.25 7.78
CA SER A 109 3.81 -4.57 8.27
C SER A 109 3.03 -4.98 9.51
N GLU A 110 2.69 -4.03 10.39
CA GLU A 110 1.84 -4.24 11.56
C GLU A 110 0.41 -4.64 11.16
N ALA A 111 -0.22 -3.88 10.27
CA ALA A 111 -1.56 -4.21 9.76
C ALA A 111 -1.61 -5.56 9.03
N ILE A 112 -0.61 -5.88 8.22
CA ILE A 112 -0.54 -7.19 7.53
C ILE A 112 -0.34 -8.31 8.55
N ALA A 113 0.58 -8.15 9.51
CA ALA A 113 0.82 -9.14 10.55
C ALA A 113 -0.44 -9.40 11.38
N HIS A 114 -1.17 -8.34 11.75
CA HIS A 114 -2.43 -8.44 12.47
C HIS A 114 -3.49 -9.22 11.65
N LEU A 115 -3.64 -8.91 10.36
CA LEU A 115 -4.55 -9.61 9.47
C LEU A 115 -4.26 -11.11 9.35
N ILE A 116 -2.99 -11.49 9.20
CA ILE A 116 -2.61 -12.90 9.00
C ILE A 116 -2.33 -13.67 10.30
N GLY A 117 -2.48 -13.01 11.46
CA GLY A 117 -2.24 -13.63 12.77
C GLY A 117 -0.77 -13.87 13.08
N LEU A 118 0.14 -13.08 12.52
CA LEU A 118 1.57 -13.15 12.77
C LEU A 118 1.94 -12.30 13.99
N SER A 119 2.54 -12.90 15.00
CA SER A 119 2.89 -12.23 16.27
C SER A 119 4.06 -11.24 16.19
N ASP A 120 4.94 -11.41 15.19
CA ASP A 120 6.11 -10.55 14.98
C ASP A 120 6.06 -9.88 13.60
N PRO A 121 5.62 -8.60 13.51
CA PRO A 121 5.58 -7.87 12.25
C PRO A 121 6.95 -7.73 11.57
N SER A 122 8.07 -7.78 12.32
CA SER A 122 9.41 -7.66 11.76
C SER A 122 9.81 -8.83 10.84
N ALA A 123 9.06 -9.94 10.90
CA ALA A 123 9.22 -11.08 9.99
C ALA A 123 8.76 -10.75 8.56
N ILE A 124 8.00 -9.68 8.37
CA ILE A 124 7.56 -9.19 7.06
C ILE A 124 8.43 -8.01 6.65
N LYS A 125 9.21 -8.15 5.59
CA LYS A 125 10.07 -7.07 5.10
C LYS A 125 9.46 -6.33 3.92
N ILE A 126 8.78 -5.23 4.18
CA ILE A 126 8.19 -4.37 3.16
C ILE A 126 9.17 -3.26 2.78
N ARG A 127 9.78 -3.38 1.60
CA ARG A 127 10.65 -2.35 1.03
C ARG A 127 9.84 -1.26 0.35
N LYS A 128 10.45 -0.09 0.07
CA LYS A 128 9.84 0.98 -0.73
C LYS A 128 9.33 0.41 -2.06
N ALA A 129 8.10 0.73 -2.42
CA ALA A 129 7.38 0.21 -3.58
C ALA A 129 7.26 -1.34 -3.63
N SER A 130 7.31 -2.03 -2.48
CA SER A 130 6.91 -3.44 -2.40
C SER A 130 5.41 -3.55 -2.32
N LEU A 131 4.85 -4.48 -3.08
CA LEU A 131 3.43 -4.82 -3.12
C LEU A 131 3.18 -6.13 -2.38
N THR A 132 2.28 -6.12 -1.42
CA THR A 132 1.89 -7.31 -0.65
C THR A 132 0.39 -7.52 -0.79
N GLY A 133 -0.02 -8.73 -1.18
CA GLY A 133 -1.43 -9.12 -1.32
C GLY A 133 -1.88 -10.04 -0.21
N VAL A 134 -2.97 -9.68 0.47
CA VAL A 134 -3.64 -10.47 1.52
C VAL A 134 -5.09 -10.66 1.12
N GLU A 135 -5.53 -11.89 0.99
CA GLU A 135 -6.94 -12.20 0.82
C GLU A 135 -7.60 -12.28 2.20
N VAL A 136 -8.76 -11.65 2.34
CA VAL A 136 -9.55 -11.68 3.57
C VAL A 136 -10.98 -12.11 3.26
N ALA A 137 -11.49 -13.07 4.03
CA ALA A 137 -12.92 -13.38 4.04
C ALA A 137 -13.67 -12.38 4.92
N ASP A 138 -13.08 -12.06 6.07
CA ASP A 138 -13.57 -11.09 7.06
C ASP A 138 -12.43 -10.17 7.51
N LEU A 139 -12.76 -8.94 7.88
CA LEU A 139 -11.79 -7.93 8.34
C LEU A 139 -11.55 -8.05 9.86
N HIS A 140 -11.00 -9.20 10.27
CA HIS A 140 -10.61 -9.48 11.66
C HIS A 140 -9.19 -9.99 11.75
N ALA A 141 -8.60 -9.86 12.94
CA ALA A 141 -7.28 -10.39 13.24
C ALA A 141 -7.19 -11.89 12.93
N GLY A 142 -6.14 -12.31 12.25
CA GLY A 142 -5.88 -13.71 11.93
C GLY A 142 -6.78 -14.32 10.84
N CYS A 143 -7.64 -13.54 10.17
CA CYS A 143 -8.53 -14.01 9.10
C CYS A 143 -7.96 -13.79 7.68
N GLY A 144 -6.74 -13.25 7.57
CA GLY A 144 -6.08 -12.99 6.29
C GLY A 144 -5.20 -14.15 5.83
N LEU A 145 -5.16 -14.35 4.53
CA LEU A 145 -4.25 -15.26 3.86
C LEU A 145 -3.24 -14.47 3.02
N LEU A 146 -1.96 -14.54 3.36
CA LEU A 146 -0.90 -13.91 2.59
C LEU A 146 -0.71 -14.64 1.25
N HIS A 147 -0.97 -13.97 0.15
CA HIS A 147 -0.80 -14.52 -1.20
C HIS A 147 0.58 -14.25 -1.78
N PHE A 148 1.08 -13.03 -1.65
CA PHE A 148 2.39 -12.64 -2.19
C PHE A 148 2.97 -11.42 -1.48
N CYS A 149 4.29 -11.29 -1.58
CA CYS A 149 5.03 -10.07 -1.25
C CYS A 149 6.09 -9.86 -2.33
N VAL A 150 5.88 -8.90 -3.23
CA VAL A 150 6.71 -8.66 -4.41
C VAL A 150 7.45 -7.34 -4.29
N PRO A 151 8.78 -7.34 -4.17
CA PRO A 151 9.55 -6.10 -4.20
C PRO A 151 9.63 -5.55 -5.64
N VAL A 152 9.61 -4.21 -5.78
CA VAL A 152 9.60 -3.53 -7.10
C VAL A 152 10.74 -3.95 -8.03
N ARG A 153 11.88 -4.37 -7.49
CA ARG A 153 13.01 -4.87 -8.31
C ARG A 153 12.68 -6.10 -9.16
N LEU A 154 11.64 -6.86 -8.78
CA LEU A 154 11.15 -8.04 -9.52
C LEU A 154 10.03 -7.69 -10.49
N MET A 155 9.47 -6.49 -10.43
CA MET A 155 8.49 -5.99 -11.38
C MET A 155 9.25 -5.48 -12.61
N GLN A 156 8.94 -6.03 -13.76
CA GLN A 156 9.58 -5.59 -15.02
C GLN A 156 9.17 -4.15 -15.36
N PRO A 157 10.06 -3.38 -16.04
CA PRO A 157 9.77 -2.02 -16.47
C PRO A 157 8.59 -1.94 -17.46
#